data_545435f04ce5b8e5c81cdaf3a731c8c4
#
_entry.id   545435f04ce5b8e5c81cdaf3a731c8c4
#
_cell.length_a   1.000
_cell.length_b   1.000
_cell.length_c   1.000
_cell.angle_alpha   90.00
_cell.angle_beta   90.00
_cell.angle_gamma   90.00
#
_symmetry.space_group_name_H-M   'P 1'
#
loop_
_entity.id
_entity.type
_entity.pdbx_description
1 polymer ?
#
loop_
_entity_poly.entity_id
_entity_poly.type
_entity_poly.pdbx_seq_one_letter_code
_entity_poly.pdbx_strand_id
1 'polypeptide(L)' 'MISFAPLFETMKEKKITSYKLEKLGFSRATYYSIQKGNSISTNTVNQLCKILKCNVSDIMEFIDEES' A
#
# COMPACT_ATOMS: atom_id res chain seq x y z
N MET A 1 1.72 -3.93 15.53
CA MET A 1 1.62 -4.57 14.20
C MET A 1 1.64 -3.52 13.09
N ILE A 2 2.06 -3.91 11.91
CA ILE A 2 2.02 -3.02 10.76
C ILE A 2 0.66 -3.15 10.08
N SER A 3 0.06 -2.02 9.74
CA SER A 3 -1.21 -1.96 9.02
C SER A 3 -1.03 -1.25 7.69
N PHE A 4 -1.66 -1.74 6.64
CA PHE A 4 -1.66 -1.10 5.33
C PHE A 4 -2.93 -0.28 5.08
N ALA A 5 -3.71 -0.01 6.13
CA ALA A 5 -4.90 0.81 5.99
C ALA A 5 -4.62 2.16 5.31
N PRO A 6 -3.50 2.86 5.61
CA PRO A 6 -3.20 4.11 4.93
C PRO A 6 -3.11 3.98 3.41
N LEU A 7 -2.59 2.85 2.91
CA LEU A 7 -2.49 2.62 1.46
C LEU A 7 -3.86 2.72 0.80
N PHE A 8 -4.86 2.04 1.37
CA PHE A 8 -6.20 2.01 0.79
C PHE A 8 -6.86 3.39 0.87
N GLU A 9 -6.63 4.12 1.94
CA GLU A 9 -7.13 5.50 2.07
C GLU A 9 -6.47 6.41 1.04
N THR A 10 -5.15 6.28 0.84
CA THR A 10 -4.42 7.08 -0.14
C THR A 10 -4.92 6.80 -1.54
N MET A 11 -5.15 5.52 -1.88
CA MET A 11 -5.68 5.15 -3.19
C MET A 11 -7.07 5.75 -3.39
N LYS A 12 -7.91 5.72 -2.36
CA LYS A 12 -9.25 6.28 -2.42
C LYS A 12 -9.20 7.79 -2.64
N GLU A 13 -8.35 8.48 -1.90
CA GLU A 13 -8.18 9.94 -2.05
C GLU A 13 -7.71 10.33 -3.44
N LYS A 14 -6.81 9.53 -4.01
CA LYS A 14 -6.25 9.79 -5.34
C LYS A 14 -7.10 9.20 -6.46
N LYS A 15 -8.21 8.54 -6.10
CA LYS A 15 -9.11 7.87 -7.05
C LYS A 15 -8.37 6.85 -7.92
N ILE A 16 -7.47 6.11 -7.29
CA ILE A 16 -6.71 5.04 -7.95
C ILE A 16 -7.26 3.70 -7.47
N THR A 17 -7.87 2.95 -8.38
CA THR A 17 -8.39 1.61 -8.10
C THR A 17 -7.26 0.59 -8.20
N SER A 18 -7.52 -0.66 -7.75
CA SER A 18 -6.56 -1.75 -7.91
C SER A 18 -6.25 -1.99 -9.39
N TYR A 19 -7.24 -1.84 -10.25
CA TYR A 19 -7.07 -1.97 -11.69
C TYR A 19 -6.12 -0.91 -12.23
N LYS A 20 -6.30 0.34 -11.80
CA LYS A 20 -5.45 1.44 -12.21
C LYS A 20 -4.02 1.22 -11.71
N LEU A 21 -3.89 0.75 -10.48
CA LEU A 21 -2.59 0.47 -9.89
C LEU A 21 -1.84 -0.58 -10.71
N GLU A 22 -2.54 -1.62 -11.13
CA GLU A 22 -1.97 -2.66 -11.98
C GLU A 22 -1.51 -2.08 -13.33
N LYS A 23 -2.31 -1.20 -13.91
CA LYS A 23 -1.94 -0.53 -15.16
C LYS A 23 -0.72 0.36 -15.01
N LEU A 24 -0.49 0.88 -13.83
CA LEU A 24 0.69 1.69 -13.54
C LEU A 24 1.93 0.84 -13.25
N GLY A 25 1.80 -0.48 -13.36
CA GLY A 25 2.93 -1.39 -13.27
C GLY A 25 3.05 -2.16 -11.96
N PHE A 26 2.06 -2.08 -11.09
CA PHE A 26 2.11 -2.80 -9.81
C PHE A 26 1.51 -4.20 -9.96
N SER A 27 2.15 -5.19 -9.32
CA SER A 27 1.71 -6.58 -9.37
C SER A 27 0.35 -6.78 -8.69
N ARG A 28 -0.59 -7.41 -9.41
CA ARG A 28 -1.89 -7.76 -8.85
C ARG A 28 -1.73 -8.74 -7.69
N ALA A 29 -0.84 -9.71 -7.83
CA ALA A 29 -0.61 -10.71 -6.78
C ALA A 29 -0.11 -10.03 -5.49
N THR A 30 0.79 -9.06 -5.63
CA THR A 30 1.30 -8.31 -4.49
C THR A 30 0.19 -7.48 -3.85
N TYR A 31 -0.67 -6.88 -4.64
CA TYR A 31 -1.79 -6.11 -4.12
C TYR A 31 -2.72 -7.00 -3.27
N TYR A 32 -3.06 -8.18 -3.76
CA TYR A 32 -3.90 -9.11 -2.99
C TYR A 32 -3.20 -9.57 -1.72
N SER A 33 -1.89 -9.76 -1.78
CA SER A 33 -1.09 -10.12 -0.60
C SER A 33 -1.20 -9.04 0.47
N ILE A 34 -1.15 -7.77 0.06
CA ILE A 34 -1.30 -6.63 0.97
C ILE A 34 -2.70 -6.62 1.58
N GLN A 35 -3.73 -6.91 0.80
CA GLN A 35 -5.10 -6.95 1.31
C GLN A 35 -5.27 -8.03 2.38
N LYS A 36 -4.52 -9.12 2.28
CA LYS A 36 -4.54 -10.19 3.27
C LYS A 36 -3.72 -9.86 4.52
N GLY A 37 -3.02 -8.75 4.52
CA GLY A 37 -2.19 -8.35 5.64
C GLY A 37 -0.81 -8.96 5.66
N ASN A 38 -0.36 -9.55 4.55
CA ASN A 38 0.97 -10.13 4.46
C ASN A 38 2.04 -9.07 4.36
N SER A 39 3.25 -9.42 4.77
CA SER A 39 4.40 -8.52 4.69
C SER A 39 4.81 -8.28 3.25
N ILE A 40 5.37 -7.10 3.00
CA ILE A 40 5.94 -6.77 1.70
C ILE A 40 7.36 -6.24 1.91
N SER A 41 8.16 -6.31 0.87
CA SER A 41 9.54 -5.81 0.93
C SER A 41 9.57 -4.28 0.89
N THR A 42 10.67 -3.71 1.36
CA THR A 42 10.86 -2.25 1.27
C THR A 42 10.94 -1.80 -0.19
N ASN A 43 11.41 -2.68 -1.09
CA ASN A 43 11.40 -2.38 -2.52
C ASN A 43 9.97 -2.19 -3.03
N THR A 44 9.05 -2.99 -2.54
CA THR A 44 7.63 -2.87 -2.89
C THR A 44 7.05 -1.56 -2.35
N VAL A 45 7.40 -1.20 -1.12
CA VAL A 45 6.99 0.08 -0.54
C VAL A 45 7.51 1.24 -1.38
N ASN A 46 8.79 1.16 -1.78
CA ASN A 46 9.40 2.17 -2.62
C ASN A 46 8.64 2.33 -3.94
N GLN A 47 8.27 1.21 -4.55
CA GLN A 47 7.51 1.21 -5.79
C GLN A 47 6.14 1.89 -5.62
N LEU A 48 5.44 1.56 -4.54
CA LEU A 48 4.14 2.18 -4.24
C LEU A 48 4.26 3.69 -4.04
N CYS A 49 5.29 4.13 -3.31
CA CYS A 49 5.52 5.55 -3.09
C CYS A 49 5.77 6.28 -4.42
N LYS A 50 6.51 5.67 -5.33
CA LYS A 50 6.78 6.25 -6.65
C LYS A 50 5.52 6.34 -7.50
N ILE A 51 4.74 5.26 -7.53
CA ILE A 51 3.53 5.20 -8.35
C ILE A 51 2.48 6.19 -7.84
N LEU A 52 2.28 6.20 -6.53
CA LEU A 52 1.24 7.02 -5.91
C LEU A 52 1.73 8.44 -5.56
N LYS A 53 3.04 8.68 -5.70
CA LYS A 53 3.67 9.97 -5.38
C LYS A 53 3.32 10.39 -3.95
N CYS A 54 3.61 9.51 -3.02
CA CYS A 54 3.29 9.72 -1.60
C CYS A 54 4.46 9.26 -0.73
N ASN A 55 4.30 9.43 0.58
CA ASN A 55 5.30 9.04 1.56
C ASN A 55 4.99 7.66 2.14
N VAL A 56 5.97 7.10 2.85
CA VAL A 56 5.80 5.79 3.50
C VAL A 56 4.61 5.82 4.47
N SER A 57 4.41 6.92 5.18
CA SER A 57 3.28 7.06 6.11
C SER A 57 1.91 7.03 5.43
N ASP A 58 1.88 7.24 4.12
CA ASP A 58 0.66 7.13 3.33
C ASP A 58 0.42 5.69 2.84
N ILE A 59 1.34 4.79 3.13
CA ILE A 59 1.26 3.38 2.71
C ILE A 59 1.01 2.47 3.91
N MET A 60 1.69 2.70 5.02
CA MET A 60 1.65 1.82 6.17
C MET A 60 1.79 2.60 7.47
N GLU A 61 1.37 1.98 8.58
CA GLU A 61 1.48 2.56 9.90
C GLU A 61 1.73 1.46 10.92
N PHE A 62 2.30 1.83 12.05
CA PHE A 62 2.44 0.92 13.17
C PHE A 62 1.28 1.12 14.14
N ILE A 63 0.66 0.02 14.52
CA ILE A 63 -0.42 0.04 15.51
C ILE A 63 0.09 -0.71 16.75
N ASP A 64 0.09 -0.02 17.89
CA ASP A 64 0.48 -0.63 19.15
C ASP A 64 -0.71 -1.37 19.74
N GLU A 65 -0.62 -2.70 19.75
CA GLU A 65 -1.71 -3.56 20.22
C GLU A 65 -1.79 -3.64 21.74
N GLU A 66 -0.77 -3.17 22.44
CA GLU A 66 -0.69 -3.27 23.89
C GLU A 66 -1.19 -2.01 24.62
N SER A 67 -1.51 -1.00 23.89
CA SER A 67 -1.97 0.27 24.48
C SER A 67 -3.43 0.24 24.92
#